data_1dc22d5c69ada76ffc395609c427463d
#
_entry.id   1dc22d5c69ada76ffc395609c427463d
#
_cell.length_a   1.000
_cell.length_b   1.000
_cell.length_c   1.000
_cell.angle_alpha   90.00
_cell.angle_beta   90.00
_cell.angle_gamma   90.00
#
_symmetry.space_group_name_H-M   'P 1'
#
loop_
_entity.id
_entity.type
_entity.pdbx_description
1 polymer ?
#
loop_
_entity_poly.entity_id
_entity_poly.type
_entity_poly.pdbx_seq_one_letter_code
_entity_poly.pdbx_strand_id
1 'polypeptide(L)'
;SYIVRAQESSFTAPEQAESRLNITGSLLTDERFLLTDKKDWAWNENRLTLKLDKKISSRSKFYSEVWLRNIGLPNITSSADLYNKGIVDPINFELREAYVQIFGFLSKNLDITIGRQRIVWGTADKLNPTDNLNPYDLEDILDFGRHRGSDAVSLNYYINNDFSLQGVYIPIFQPANMPIGIYADALSPEMDLPQGMVLNEFSDTILMPRYNLAESSTAGLKFKGFVKGVDFSLSYVWGYDGLPFATRNTFIPVDAFGGININSQLSFLRTHILGADMATSIGGFGLWAEVAAFIPDKDIIMTNDFSAFYPASPVPVTVDSLLLESSKPYVRFVIGGDYNFSNSSYLNFQYMHGFINERGEGNLNDYFFVRYEKKFFNEKLRVAPIGGGFIVTDWNKIKDNYTLLFVPEVAYQATDNIEMSLSAAIIEGKGSGVFGNLNDYDMLMFKLKYSF
;
A
#
# COMPACT_ATOMS: atom_id res chain seq x y z
N SER A 1 -20.23 -69.93 43.71
CA SER A 1 -19.18 -68.89 43.53
C SER A 1 -19.12 -68.49 42.11
N TYR A 2 -19.67 -67.31 41.77
CA TYR A 2 -19.49 -66.65 40.51
C TYR A 2 -18.43 -65.50 40.72
N ILE A 3 -17.30 -65.63 40.04
CA ILE A 3 -16.29 -64.54 39.94
C ILE A 3 -16.69 -63.65 38.80
N VAL A 4 -17.12 -62.42 39.12
CA VAL A 4 -17.30 -61.36 38.19
C VAL A 4 -15.93 -60.73 37.92
N ARG A 5 -15.37 -60.91 36.72
CA ARG A 5 -14.20 -60.16 36.24
C ARG A 5 -14.70 -58.77 35.81
N ALA A 6 -14.26 -57.74 36.51
CA ALA A 6 -14.34 -56.35 36.09
C ALA A 6 -13.45 -56.17 34.84
N GLN A 7 -14.05 -55.75 33.74
CA GLN A 7 -13.36 -55.34 32.53
C GLN A 7 -12.88 -53.91 32.76
N GLU A 8 -11.57 -53.72 32.94
CA GLU A 8 -10.98 -52.38 32.90
C GLU A 8 -11.13 -51.81 31.49
N SER A 9 -12.07 -50.88 31.35
CA SER A 9 -12.13 -50.01 30.19
C SER A 9 -10.97 -49.02 30.27
N SER A 10 -9.91 -49.27 29.50
CA SER A 10 -8.86 -48.29 29.25
C SER A 10 -9.48 -47.09 28.51
N PHE A 11 -9.76 -46.02 29.23
CA PHE A 11 -9.98 -44.71 28.65
C PHE A 11 -8.65 -44.28 28.05
N THR A 12 -8.44 -44.55 26.77
CA THR A 12 -7.44 -43.85 25.98
C THR A 12 -7.92 -42.43 25.83
N ALA A 13 -7.23 -41.48 26.48
CA ALA A 13 -7.39 -40.06 26.21
C ALA A 13 -7.33 -39.83 24.70
N PRO A 14 -8.22 -39.01 24.10
CA PRO A 14 -8.11 -38.73 22.66
C PRO A 14 -6.72 -38.20 22.38
N GLU A 15 -6.01 -38.92 21.52
CA GLU A 15 -4.71 -38.54 21.00
C GLU A 15 -4.85 -37.12 20.47
N GLN A 16 -4.19 -36.13 21.12
CA GLN A 16 -4.18 -34.77 20.64
C GLN A 16 -3.49 -34.83 19.28
N ALA A 17 -4.29 -34.72 18.23
CA ALA A 17 -3.77 -34.63 16.88
C ALA A 17 -2.70 -33.52 16.88
N GLU A 18 -1.43 -33.90 16.77
CA GLU A 18 -0.31 -32.98 16.69
C GLU A 18 -0.64 -31.98 15.58
N SER A 19 -0.79 -30.71 15.91
CA SER A 19 -1.11 -29.70 14.91
C SER A 19 0.12 -29.58 14.00
N ARG A 20 0.01 -30.13 12.79
CA ARG A 20 1.07 -30.07 11.80
C ARG A 20 1.31 -28.61 11.41
N LEU A 21 2.57 -28.26 11.17
CA LEU A 21 2.93 -27.01 10.52
C LEU A 21 2.43 -27.07 9.08
N ASN A 22 1.52 -26.15 8.73
CA ASN A 22 1.11 -25.96 7.35
C ASN A 22 2.05 -24.98 6.66
N ILE A 23 2.66 -25.45 5.58
CA ILE A 23 3.55 -24.63 4.75
C ILE A 23 2.90 -24.49 3.40
N THR A 24 2.63 -23.26 3.00
CA THR A 24 2.14 -22.89 1.67
C THR A 24 3.00 -21.79 1.11
N GLY A 25 2.92 -21.56 -0.19
CA GLY A 25 3.71 -20.51 -0.77
C GLY A 25 3.52 -20.34 -2.26
N SER A 26 4.38 -19.53 -2.85
CA SER A 26 4.41 -19.35 -4.29
C SER A 26 5.79 -18.95 -4.79
N LEU A 27 6.10 -19.34 -6.03
CA LEU A 27 7.16 -18.77 -6.85
C LEU A 27 6.52 -17.82 -7.84
N LEU A 28 7.02 -16.60 -7.95
CA LEU A 28 6.62 -15.61 -8.93
C LEU A 28 7.82 -15.16 -9.73
N THR A 29 7.68 -15.13 -11.05
CA THR A 29 8.55 -14.39 -11.97
C THR A 29 7.71 -13.30 -12.61
N ASP A 30 8.14 -12.03 -12.51
CA ASP A 30 7.49 -10.83 -13.07
C ASP A 30 8.55 -10.06 -13.87
N GLU A 31 8.39 -10.08 -15.18
CA GLU A 31 9.32 -9.47 -16.12
C GLU A 31 8.59 -8.42 -16.94
N ARG A 32 9.14 -7.19 -16.96
CA ARG A 32 8.53 -6.07 -17.69
C ARG A 32 9.58 -5.37 -18.54
N PHE A 33 9.19 -4.96 -19.74
CA PHE A 33 10.03 -4.14 -20.59
C PHE A 33 9.24 -3.04 -21.27
N LEU A 34 9.91 -1.92 -21.49
CA LEU A 34 9.34 -0.74 -22.11
C LEU A 34 9.07 -0.98 -23.60
N LEU A 35 7.95 -0.47 -24.08
CA LEU A 35 7.58 -0.46 -25.49
C LEU A 35 8.12 0.77 -26.22
N THR A 36 8.94 1.58 -25.58
CA THR A 36 9.64 2.73 -26.15
C THR A 36 10.66 2.30 -27.22
N ASP A 37 11.21 3.26 -27.96
CA ASP A 37 12.25 3.00 -28.98
C ASP A 37 13.47 2.25 -28.44
N LYS A 38 13.83 2.47 -27.17
CA LYS A 38 14.96 1.81 -26.50
C LYS A 38 14.71 0.35 -26.15
N LYS A 39 13.44 -0.05 -25.89
CA LYS A 39 13.03 -1.40 -25.47
C LYS A 39 13.80 -1.88 -24.24
N ASP A 40 13.98 -1.02 -23.27
CA ASP A 40 14.73 -1.31 -22.05
C ASP A 40 13.91 -2.21 -21.10
N TRP A 41 14.61 -3.00 -20.29
CA TRP A 41 13.98 -3.69 -19.17
C TRP A 41 13.49 -2.68 -18.12
N ALA A 42 12.21 -2.79 -17.77
CA ALA A 42 11.55 -1.93 -16.80
C ALA A 42 11.55 -2.54 -15.41
N TRP A 43 11.41 -3.88 -15.33
CA TRP A 43 11.26 -4.59 -14.08
C TRP A 43 11.73 -6.02 -14.24
N ASN A 44 12.37 -6.55 -13.21
CA ASN A 44 12.72 -7.95 -13.06
C ASN A 44 12.50 -8.32 -11.59
N GLU A 45 11.61 -9.27 -11.33
CA GLU A 45 11.40 -9.80 -9.99
C GLU A 45 11.22 -11.32 -10.03
N ASN A 46 12.06 -12.03 -9.25
CA ASN A 46 11.86 -13.44 -8.94
C ASN A 46 11.65 -13.56 -7.42
N ARG A 47 10.48 -14.04 -7.00
CA ARG A 47 10.07 -14.05 -5.60
C ARG A 47 9.60 -15.42 -5.14
N LEU A 48 10.20 -15.91 -4.07
CA LEU A 48 9.68 -17.01 -3.27
C LEU A 48 8.92 -16.43 -2.07
N THR A 49 7.64 -16.71 -1.99
CA THR A 49 6.80 -16.46 -0.82
C THR A 49 6.63 -17.75 -0.03
N LEU A 50 6.91 -17.71 1.28
CA LEU A 50 6.63 -18.83 2.20
C LEU A 50 5.70 -18.35 3.31
N LYS A 51 4.62 -19.11 3.52
CA LYS A 51 3.65 -18.90 4.60
C LYS A 51 3.66 -20.09 5.52
N LEU A 52 3.90 -19.82 6.80
CA LEU A 52 3.93 -20.80 7.88
C LEU A 52 2.73 -20.56 8.78
N ASP A 53 1.86 -21.55 8.89
CA ASP A 53 0.66 -21.50 9.73
C ASP A 53 0.66 -22.70 10.67
N LYS A 54 0.65 -22.44 11.98
CA LYS A 54 0.63 -23.50 12.98
C LYS A 54 -0.34 -23.19 14.13
N LYS A 55 -1.28 -24.07 14.35
CA LYS A 55 -2.06 -24.08 15.58
C LYS A 55 -1.21 -24.65 16.71
N ILE A 56 -0.77 -23.81 17.65
CA ILE A 56 0.11 -24.20 18.78
C ILE A 56 -0.73 -24.96 19.81
N SER A 57 -1.94 -24.49 20.09
CA SER A 57 -2.89 -25.12 21.02
C SER A 57 -4.32 -24.88 20.54
N SER A 58 -5.32 -25.36 21.30
CA SER A 58 -6.73 -25.03 21.04
C SER A 58 -7.03 -23.55 21.09
N ARG A 59 -6.17 -22.74 21.73
CA ARG A 59 -6.38 -21.30 21.98
C ARG A 59 -5.25 -20.41 21.45
N SER A 60 -4.30 -20.97 20.69
CA SER A 60 -3.20 -20.17 20.16
C SER A 60 -2.76 -20.65 18.79
N LYS A 61 -2.40 -19.68 17.94
CA LYS A 61 -1.96 -19.85 16.57
C LYS A 61 -0.71 -19.00 16.32
N PHE A 62 0.24 -19.56 15.58
CA PHE A 62 1.38 -18.85 15.02
C PHE A 62 1.18 -18.69 13.51
N TYR A 63 1.55 -17.53 12.99
CA TYR A 63 1.62 -17.28 11.55
C TYR A 63 2.90 -16.50 11.21
N SER A 64 3.51 -16.85 10.08
CA SER A 64 4.61 -16.06 9.51
C SER A 64 4.54 -16.09 7.99
N GLU A 65 4.82 -14.95 7.37
CA GLU A 65 5.03 -14.82 5.92
C GLU A 65 6.38 -14.16 5.67
N VAL A 66 7.19 -14.81 4.84
CA VAL A 66 8.48 -14.30 4.40
C VAL A 66 8.57 -14.28 2.90
N TRP A 67 9.27 -13.26 2.37
CA TRP A 67 9.63 -13.16 0.97
C TRP A 67 11.15 -13.23 0.84
N LEU A 68 11.59 -14.07 -0.07
CA LEU A 68 12.95 -14.08 -0.59
C LEU A 68 12.85 -13.71 -2.06
N ARG A 69 13.45 -12.61 -2.45
CA ARG A 69 13.32 -12.12 -3.81
C ARG A 69 14.61 -11.53 -4.35
N ASN A 70 14.86 -11.77 -5.62
CA ASN A 70 15.74 -11.00 -6.46
C ASN A 70 14.88 -9.95 -7.14
N ILE A 71 15.19 -8.67 -6.98
CA ILE A 71 14.42 -7.56 -7.54
C ILE A 71 15.34 -6.47 -8.09
N GLY A 72 14.98 -5.99 -9.28
CA GLY A 72 15.73 -4.97 -10.00
C GLY A 72 16.81 -5.55 -10.91
N LEU A 73 17.51 -4.64 -11.58
CA LEU A 73 18.61 -4.97 -12.50
C LEU A 73 19.95 -4.65 -11.82
N PRO A 74 21.05 -5.35 -12.17
CA PRO A 74 22.38 -5.00 -11.68
C PRO A 74 22.72 -3.55 -12.03
N ASN A 75 23.02 -2.73 -11.02
CA ASN A 75 23.40 -1.31 -11.22
C ASN A 75 24.90 -1.13 -10.99
N ILE A 76 25.71 -1.60 -11.95
CA ILE A 76 27.17 -1.59 -11.89
C ILE A 76 27.66 -0.37 -12.67
N THR A 77 28.28 0.59 -11.97
CA THR A 77 28.81 1.84 -12.54
C THR A 77 30.33 1.93 -12.44
N SER A 78 30.95 1.11 -11.59
CA SER A 78 32.39 1.10 -11.39
C SER A 78 32.91 -0.32 -11.14
N SER A 79 34.23 -0.52 -11.28
CA SER A 79 34.86 -1.80 -10.93
C SER A 79 34.74 -2.14 -9.44
N ALA A 80 34.56 -1.16 -8.57
CA ALA A 80 34.35 -1.38 -7.15
C ALA A 80 33.00 -2.04 -6.86
N ASP A 81 31.98 -1.77 -7.67
CA ASP A 81 30.64 -2.36 -7.52
C ASP A 81 30.64 -3.88 -7.73
N LEU A 82 31.56 -4.40 -8.54
CA LEU A 82 31.71 -5.83 -8.80
C LEU A 82 32.09 -6.63 -7.52
N TYR A 83 32.65 -5.97 -6.52
CA TYR A 83 32.95 -6.59 -5.21
C TYR A 83 31.76 -6.53 -4.23
N ASN A 84 30.68 -5.84 -4.59
CA ASN A 84 29.47 -5.79 -3.79
C ASN A 84 28.39 -6.73 -4.35
N LYS A 85 28.28 -7.90 -3.73
CA LYS A 85 27.31 -8.92 -4.17
C LYS A 85 25.86 -8.39 -4.22
N GLY A 86 25.47 -7.49 -3.34
CA GLY A 86 24.11 -6.92 -3.32
C GLY A 86 23.83 -5.99 -4.50
N ILE A 87 24.86 -5.44 -5.16
CA ILE A 87 24.73 -4.64 -6.39
C ILE A 87 24.71 -5.56 -7.62
N VAL A 88 25.57 -6.60 -7.62
CA VAL A 88 25.68 -7.55 -8.73
C VAL A 88 24.45 -8.46 -8.83
N ASP A 89 23.94 -8.92 -7.68
CA ASP A 89 22.81 -9.84 -7.56
C ASP A 89 21.93 -9.37 -6.37
N PRO A 90 20.95 -8.46 -6.61
CA PRO A 90 20.17 -7.81 -5.56
C PRO A 90 19.13 -8.78 -4.98
N ILE A 91 19.54 -9.57 -3.98
CA ILE A 91 18.67 -10.48 -3.24
C ILE A 91 18.23 -9.84 -1.93
N ASN A 92 16.91 -9.78 -1.71
CA ASN A 92 16.29 -9.23 -0.52
C ASN A 92 15.52 -10.31 0.25
N PHE A 93 15.65 -10.28 1.57
CA PHE A 93 14.82 -11.06 2.50
C PHE A 93 13.90 -10.11 3.26
N GLU A 94 12.59 -10.42 3.26
CA GLU A 94 11.59 -9.61 3.92
C GLU A 94 10.73 -10.45 4.85
N LEU A 95 10.66 -10.06 6.12
CA LEU A 95 9.67 -10.57 7.05
C LEU A 95 8.38 -9.74 6.89
N ARG A 96 7.43 -10.28 6.14
CA ARG A 96 6.15 -9.61 5.85
C ARG A 96 5.24 -9.65 7.07
N GLU A 97 5.08 -10.83 7.66
CA GLU A 97 4.30 -11.04 8.87
C GLU A 97 4.98 -12.08 9.77
N ALA A 98 4.88 -11.91 11.09
CA ALA A 98 5.29 -12.88 12.12
C ALA A 98 4.58 -12.55 13.43
N TYR A 99 3.53 -13.30 13.77
CA TYR A 99 2.73 -13.02 14.97
C TYR A 99 2.20 -14.28 15.64
N VAL A 100 1.83 -14.11 16.90
CA VAL A 100 1.07 -15.08 17.68
C VAL A 100 -0.31 -14.49 17.97
N GLN A 101 -1.35 -15.31 17.75
CA GLN A 101 -2.71 -15.00 18.12
C GLN A 101 -3.16 -15.91 19.26
N ILE A 102 -3.79 -15.33 20.28
CA ILE A 102 -4.36 -16.05 21.43
C ILE A 102 -5.86 -15.75 21.47
N PHE A 103 -6.65 -16.81 21.36
CA PHE A 103 -8.10 -16.75 21.41
C PHE A 103 -8.62 -16.84 22.83
N GLY A 104 -9.58 -16.01 23.19
CA GLY A 104 -10.17 -15.97 24.52
C GLY A 104 -9.15 -15.55 25.59
N PHE A 105 -8.31 -14.53 25.30
CA PHE A 105 -7.39 -13.92 26.24
C PHE A 105 -8.16 -13.17 27.32
N LEU A 106 -7.93 -13.44 28.60
CA LEU A 106 -8.65 -12.89 29.76
C LEU A 106 -10.17 -13.18 29.78
N SER A 107 -10.85 -13.18 28.67
CA SER A 107 -12.27 -13.52 28.54
C SER A 107 -12.54 -14.27 27.22
N LYS A 108 -13.62 -15.05 27.14
CA LYS A 108 -13.99 -15.84 25.96
C LYS A 108 -14.21 -14.99 24.70
N ASN A 109 -14.53 -13.72 24.89
CA ASN A 109 -14.89 -12.79 23.83
C ASN A 109 -13.73 -11.87 23.43
N LEU A 110 -12.52 -12.06 23.98
CA LEU A 110 -11.39 -11.21 23.73
C LEU A 110 -10.25 -12.02 23.11
N ASP A 111 -9.83 -11.66 21.91
CA ASP A 111 -8.64 -12.19 21.26
C ASP A 111 -7.52 -11.15 21.27
N ILE A 112 -6.27 -11.60 21.36
CA ILE A 112 -5.09 -10.77 21.24
C ILE A 112 -4.17 -11.32 20.17
N THR A 113 -3.61 -10.43 19.34
CA THR A 113 -2.57 -10.72 18.35
C THR A 113 -1.36 -9.85 18.62
N ILE A 114 -0.18 -10.46 18.72
CA ILE A 114 1.09 -9.75 19.04
C ILE A 114 2.15 -10.15 18.04
N GLY A 115 2.84 -9.16 17.49
CA GLY A 115 3.93 -9.31 16.54
C GLY A 115 3.70 -8.52 15.25
N ARG A 116 4.51 -8.81 14.22
CA ARG A 116 4.40 -8.17 12.92
C ARG A 116 3.18 -8.70 12.18
N GLN A 117 2.21 -7.85 11.92
CA GLN A 117 0.93 -8.22 11.34
C GLN A 117 0.41 -7.20 10.35
N ARG A 118 -0.24 -7.67 9.29
CA ARG A 118 -1.02 -6.86 8.38
C ARG A 118 -2.43 -6.70 8.94
N ILE A 119 -2.78 -5.49 9.35
CA ILE A 119 -4.10 -5.15 9.91
C ILE A 119 -4.87 -4.45 8.80
N VAL A 120 -5.80 -5.16 8.17
CA VAL A 120 -6.57 -4.66 7.03
C VAL A 120 -7.83 -3.96 7.52
N TRP A 121 -7.96 -2.67 7.20
CA TRP A 121 -9.18 -1.91 7.39
C TRP A 121 -9.74 -1.48 6.03
N GLY A 122 -11.06 -1.29 5.97
CA GLY A 122 -11.75 -0.96 4.72
C GLY A 122 -12.30 -2.18 3.97
N THR A 123 -13.08 -1.91 2.96
CA THR A 123 -13.85 -2.88 2.16
C THR A 123 -13.63 -2.70 0.66
N ALA A 124 -13.00 -1.60 0.22
CA ALA A 124 -12.73 -1.32 -1.18
C ALA A 124 -11.65 -2.22 -1.77
N ASP A 125 -11.61 -2.29 -3.09
CA ASP A 125 -10.62 -3.07 -3.82
C ASP A 125 -9.32 -2.26 -3.99
N LYS A 126 -8.22 -2.77 -3.41
CA LYS A 126 -6.83 -2.25 -3.46
C LYS A 126 -6.57 -0.93 -2.70
N LEU A 127 -7.27 0.15 -3.00
CA LEU A 127 -7.03 1.45 -2.36
C LEU A 127 -8.16 1.78 -1.40
N ASN A 128 -7.83 1.75 -0.12
CA ASN A 128 -8.76 1.89 0.97
C ASN A 128 -8.45 3.17 1.77
N PRO A 129 -9.24 4.24 1.65
CA PRO A 129 -9.04 5.46 2.43
C PRO A 129 -8.99 5.25 3.95
N THR A 130 -9.63 4.18 4.45
CA THR A 130 -9.67 3.84 5.88
C THR A 130 -8.49 2.98 6.34
N ASP A 131 -7.63 2.47 5.44
CA ASP A 131 -6.52 1.56 5.74
C ASP A 131 -5.21 2.31 6.01
N ASN A 132 -5.07 2.87 7.22
CA ASN A 132 -3.97 3.76 7.58
C ASN A 132 -3.10 3.26 8.74
N LEU A 133 -3.17 1.97 9.10
CA LEU A 133 -2.39 1.40 10.20
C LEU A 133 -1.03 0.85 9.74
N ASN A 134 -0.99 0.27 8.55
CA ASN A 134 0.21 -0.34 8.02
C ASN A 134 0.87 0.56 6.97
N PRO A 135 2.20 0.61 6.91
CA PRO A 135 2.90 1.41 5.91
C PRO A 135 2.65 0.88 4.49
N TYR A 136 2.43 1.78 3.56
CA TYR A 136 2.33 1.44 2.14
C TYR A 136 3.63 0.83 1.62
N ASP A 137 3.49 -0.10 0.69
CA ASP A 137 4.58 -0.71 -0.05
C ASP A 137 4.39 -0.35 -1.53
N LEU A 138 4.96 0.78 -1.93
CA LEU A 138 4.77 1.40 -3.24
C LEU A 138 5.90 1.08 -4.22
N GLU A 139 6.79 0.14 -3.90
CA GLU A 139 7.90 -0.21 -4.78
C GLU A 139 7.44 -0.47 -6.22
N ASP A 140 6.33 -1.17 -6.39
CA ASP A 140 5.63 -1.34 -7.65
C ASP A 140 4.36 -0.49 -7.66
N ILE A 141 4.40 0.66 -8.33
CA ILE A 141 3.26 1.59 -8.35
C ILE A 141 2.08 1.03 -9.17
N LEU A 142 2.27 0.03 -10.01
CA LEU A 142 1.18 -0.65 -10.72
C LEU A 142 0.49 -1.72 -9.84
N ASP A 143 1.14 -2.17 -8.76
CA ASP A 143 0.56 -3.03 -7.72
C ASP A 143 0.23 -2.23 -6.46
N PHE A 144 -0.43 -1.08 -6.65
CA PHE A 144 -0.86 -0.21 -5.57
C PHE A 144 -1.86 -0.91 -4.63
N GLY A 145 -1.97 -0.42 -3.40
CA GLY A 145 -2.76 -1.05 -2.33
C GLY A 145 -2.00 -2.11 -1.54
N ARG A 146 -0.74 -2.38 -1.89
CA ARG A 146 0.14 -3.25 -1.12
C ARG A 146 0.66 -2.53 0.13
N HIS A 147 0.71 -3.27 1.26
CA HIS A 147 1.23 -2.77 2.53
C HIS A 147 2.21 -3.77 3.15
N ARG A 148 3.06 -3.28 4.05
CA ARG A 148 3.89 -4.12 4.91
C ARG A 148 3.20 -4.33 6.26
N GLY A 149 3.52 -5.43 6.95
CA GLY A 149 3.09 -5.63 8.33
C GLY A 149 3.77 -4.65 9.30
N SER A 150 3.05 -4.25 10.34
CA SER A 150 3.57 -3.46 11.47
C SER A 150 3.75 -4.31 12.70
N ASP A 151 4.78 -4.03 13.49
CA ASP A 151 4.95 -4.64 14.81
C ASP A 151 3.90 -4.04 15.75
N ALA A 152 2.88 -4.83 16.12
CA ALA A 152 1.67 -4.33 16.76
C ALA A 152 1.13 -5.26 17.83
N VAL A 153 0.32 -4.69 18.70
CA VAL A 153 -0.62 -5.39 19.56
C VAL A 153 -2.02 -5.06 19.10
N SER A 154 -2.80 -6.08 18.73
CA SER A 154 -4.20 -5.94 18.33
C SER A 154 -5.10 -6.72 19.28
N LEU A 155 -6.14 -6.08 19.79
CA LEU A 155 -7.17 -6.64 20.67
C LEU A 155 -8.49 -6.65 19.92
N ASN A 156 -9.15 -7.80 19.82
CA ASN A 156 -10.46 -7.95 19.21
C ASN A 156 -11.46 -8.40 20.27
N TYR A 157 -12.42 -7.54 20.62
CA TYR A 157 -13.48 -7.84 21.55
C TYR A 157 -14.80 -8.07 20.81
N TYR A 158 -15.35 -9.28 20.92
CA TYR A 158 -16.64 -9.67 20.32
C TYR A 158 -17.78 -9.36 21.29
N ILE A 159 -18.54 -8.32 20.98
CA ILE A 159 -19.71 -7.91 21.77
C ILE A 159 -20.80 -8.99 21.65
N ASN A 160 -21.03 -9.42 20.41
CA ASN A 160 -21.90 -10.55 20.06
C ASN A 160 -21.48 -11.09 18.67
N ASN A 161 -22.33 -11.87 18.00
CA ASN A 161 -22.01 -12.43 16.68
C ASN A 161 -21.94 -11.39 15.57
N ASP A 162 -22.64 -10.27 15.73
CA ASP A 162 -22.79 -9.23 14.69
C ASP A 162 -21.92 -8.01 14.95
N PHE A 163 -21.45 -7.78 16.17
CA PHE A 163 -20.71 -6.58 16.56
C PHE A 163 -19.40 -6.91 17.26
N SER A 164 -18.35 -6.20 16.86
CA SER A 164 -17.02 -6.29 17.47
C SER A 164 -16.33 -4.93 17.59
N LEU A 165 -15.38 -4.87 18.50
CA LEU A 165 -14.50 -3.70 18.71
C LEU A 165 -13.06 -4.18 18.61
N GLN A 166 -12.25 -3.52 17.76
CA GLN A 166 -10.83 -3.77 17.62
C GLN A 166 -10.02 -2.55 18.10
N GLY A 167 -9.09 -2.78 19.02
CA GLY A 167 -8.08 -1.80 19.41
C GLY A 167 -6.71 -2.22 18.88
N VAL A 168 -5.95 -1.29 18.33
CA VAL A 168 -4.62 -1.53 17.77
C VAL A 168 -3.63 -0.53 18.34
N TYR A 169 -2.44 -1.00 18.70
CA TYR A 169 -1.31 -0.17 19.11
C TYR A 169 -0.05 -0.60 18.38
N ILE A 170 0.58 0.34 17.68
CA ILE A 170 1.83 0.17 16.94
C ILE A 170 2.86 1.09 17.61
N PRO A 171 3.86 0.56 18.34
CA PRO A 171 4.79 1.39 19.14
C PRO A 171 5.78 2.17 18.28
N ILE A 172 6.10 1.71 17.08
CA ILE A 172 7.18 2.26 16.25
C ILE A 172 6.63 2.57 14.86
N PHE A 173 6.62 3.86 14.51
CA PHE A 173 6.30 4.32 13.17
C PHE A 173 7.31 3.80 12.14
N GLN A 174 6.78 3.33 11.02
CA GLN A 174 7.55 2.94 9.83
C GLN A 174 7.01 3.70 8.62
N PRO A 175 7.86 4.39 7.86
CA PRO A 175 7.44 5.08 6.63
C PRO A 175 7.06 4.09 5.53
N ALA A 176 6.42 4.56 4.47
CA ALA A 176 6.15 3.80 3.27
C ALA A 176 7.45 3.42 2.53
N ASN A 177 7.43 2.30 1.79
CA ASN A 177 8.43 2.08 0.76
C ASN A 177 8.05 2.91 -0.47
N MET A 178 9.03 3.61 -1.02
CA MET A 178 8.84 4.45 -2.21
C MET A 178 8.97 3.61 -3.49
N PRO A 179 8.43 4.07 -4.62
CA PRO A 179 8.61 3.43 -5.92
C PRO A 179 10.09 3.30 -6.29
N ILE A 180 10.44 2.18 -6.92
CA ILE A 180 11.83 1.90 -7.31
C ILE A 180 11.98 1.79 -8.84
N GLY A 181 13.23 1.86 -9.31
CA GLY A 181 13.54 1.74 -10.72
C GLY A 181 12.89 2.84 -11.55
N ILE A 182 12.25 2.45 -12.66
CA ILE A 182 11.55 3.38 -13.55
C ILE A 182 10.34 4.08 -12.89
N TYR A 183 9.83 3.53 -11.80
CA TYR A 183 8.69 4.12 -11.08
C TYR A 183 9.09 5.18 -10.06
N ALA A 184 10.38 5.43 -9.85
CA ALA A 184 10.86 6.41 -8.88
C ALA A 184 10.27 7.81 -9.11
N ASP A 185 10.05 8.17 -10.37
CA ASP A 185 9.48 9.47 -10.75
C ASP A 185 7.97 9.60 -10.50
N ALA A 186 7.26 8.49 -10.28
CA ALA A 186 5.81 8.50 -10.12
C ALA A 186 5.31 9.38 -8.97
N LEU A 187 6.06 9.41 -7.87
CA LEU A 187 5.75 10.23 -6.69
C LEU A 187 6.69 11.43 -6.53
N SER A 188 7.53 11.72 -7.54
CA SER A 188 8.39 12.90 -7.52
C SER A 188 7.55 14.17 -7.53
N PRO A 189 7.76 15.10 -6.59
CA PRO A 189 7.03 16.35 -6.60
C PRO A 189 7.46 17.21 -7.82
N GLU A 190 6.49 17.82 -8.47
CA GLU A 190 6.81 18.90 -9.42
C GLU A 190 7.43 20.05 -8.63
N MET A 191 8.59 20.51 -9.06
CA MET A 191 9.31 21.60 -8.43
C MET A 191 9.26 22.83 -9.32
N ASP A 192 8.37 23.76 -9.00
CA ASP A 192 8.34 25.07 -9.64
C ASP A 192 9.50 25.92 -9.15
N LEU A 193 10.51 26.06 -9.99
CA LEU A 193 11.63 26.95 -9.70
C LEU A 193 11.26 28.42 -9.98
N PRO A 194 11.72 29.37 -9.15
CA PRO A 194 11.58 30.78 -9.46
C PRO A 194 12.18 31.12 -10.84
N GLN A 195 11.56 32.07 -11.54
CA GLN A 195 11.98 32.46 -12.88
C GLN A 195 13.47 32.84 -12.95
N GLY A 196 14.19 32.22 -13.88
CA GLY A 196 15.62 32.47 -14.08
C GLY A 196 16.54 31.61 -13.22
N MET A 197 15.99 30.71 -12.42
CA MET A 197 16.76 29.71 -11.67
C MET A 197 16.82 28.38 -12.40
N VAL A 198 17.98 27.72 -12.33
CA VAL A 198 18.24 26.40 -12.91
C VAL A 198 18.79 25.49 -11.82
N LEU A 199 18.13 24.34 -11.62
CA LEU A 199 18.57 23.35 -10.64
C LEU A 199 19.90 22.72 -11.08
N ASN A 200 20.91 22.83 -10.23
CA ASN A 200 22.21 22.17 -10.42
C ASN A 200 22.27 20.86 -9.61
N GLU A 201 21.88 20.90 -8.33
CA GLU A 201 21.87 19.73 -7.46
C GLU A 201 20.67 19.78 -6.51
N PHE A 202 20.05 18.62 -6.29
CA PHE A 202 19.03 18.41 -5.27
C PHE A 202 19.54 17.42 -4.23
N SER A 203 19.39 17.78 -2.96
CA SER A 203 19.65 16.88 -1.82
C SER A 203 18.54 16.99 -0.80
N ASP A 204 18.34 15.93 -0.02
CA ASP A 204 17.33 15.92 1.04
C ASP A 204 17.83 15.33 2.35
N THR A 205 17.07 15.60 3.41
CA THR A 205 17.26 15.04 4.74
C THR A 205 15.92 14.74 5.36
N ILE A 206 15.73 13.53 5.86
CA ILE A 206 14.46 13.10 6.48
C ILE A 206 14.55 13.20 8.00
N LEU A 207 13.60 13.94 8.59
CA LEU A 207 13.41 14.01 10.04
C LEU A 207 12.41 12.96 10.49
N MET A 208 12.91 11.86 11.05
CA MET A 208 12.09 10.83 11.67
C MET A 208 11.52 11.28 13.01
N PRO A 209 10.30 10.84 13.41
CA PRO A 209 9.83 10.98 14.78
C PRO A 209 10.80 10.32 15.76
N ARG A 210 10.94 10.88 16.97
CA ARG A 210 11.77 10.23 18.02
C ARG A 210 11.16 8.89 18.37
N TYR A 211 12.02 7.87 18.46
CA TYR A 211 11.62 6.51 18.82
C TYR A 211 11.34 6.38 20.31
N ASN A 212 10.18 6.86 20.75
CA ASN A 212 9.64 6.67 22.09
C ASN A 212 8.12 6.43 22.01
N LEU A 213 7.51 5.93 23.09
CA LEU A 213 6.11 5.53 23.11
C LEU A 213 5.12 6.67 22.82
N ALA A 214 5.50 7.91 23.10
CA ALA A 214 4.62 9.07 22.90
C ALA A 214 4.70 9.62 21.45
N GLU A 215 5.93 9.69 20.91
CA GLU A 215 6.16 10.38 19.64
C GLU A 215 6.14 9.46 18.42
N SER A 216 6.50 8.16 18.54
CA SER A 216 6.57 7.25 17.41
C SER A 216 5.38 6.30 17.27
N SER A 217 4.43 6.31 18.22
CA SER A 217 3.35 5.35 18.21
C SER A 217 2.18 5.74 17.28
N THR A 218 1.47 4.72 16.81
CA THR A 218 0.16 4.83 16.16
C THR A 218 -0.85 4.03 16.95
N ALA A 219 -2.05 4.60 17.16
CA ALA A 219 -3.16 3.94 17.81
C ALA A 219 -4.40 3.94 16.92
N GLY A 220 -5.15 2.85 16.95
CA GLY A 220 -6.37 2.73 16.17
C GLY A 220 -7.49 2.06 16.96
N LEU A 221 -8.72 2.45 16.68
CA LEU A 221 -9.94 1.86 17.21
C LEU A 221 -10.94 1.67 16.07
N LYS A 222 -11.52 0.47 15.95
CA LYS A 222 -12.51 0.13 14.92
C LYS A 222 -13.70 -0.59 15.55
N PHE A 223 -14.87 -0.06 15.31
CA PHE A 223 -16.14 -0.74 15.59
C PHE A 223 -16.66 -1.36 14.29
N LYS A 224 -16.91 -2.65 14.28
CA LYS A 224 -17.46 -3.38 13.13
C LYS A 224 -18.83 -3.93 13.47
N GLY A 225 -19.75 -3.85 12.52
CA GLY A 225 -21.11 -4.38 12.65
C GLY A 225 -21.61 -5.04 11.37
N PHE A 226 -22.54 -5.99 11.54
CA PHE A 226 -23.30 -6.61 10.46
C PHE A 226 -24.78 -6.47 10.75
N VAL A 227 -25.54 -5.80 9.86
CA VAL A 227 -26.98 -5.59 10.02
C VAL A 227 -27.70 -5.76 8.69
N LYS A 228 -28.66 -6.70 8.65
CA LYS A 228 -29.55 -6.93 7.49
C LYS A 228 -28.81 -7.06 6.14
N GLY A 229 -27.69 -7.79 6.12
CA GLY A 229 -26.91 -8.01 4.91
C GLY A 229 -25.91 -6.92 4.56
N VAL A 230 -25.76 -5.91 5.42
CA VAL A 230 -24.76 -4.85 5.28
C VAL A 230 -23.68 -5.05 6.33
N ASP A 231 -22.44 -5.29 5.89
CA ASP A 231 -21.23 -5.11 6.69
C ASP A 231 -20.89 -3.65 6.75
N PHE A 232 -20.57 -3.13 7.94
CA PHE A 232 -20.11 -1.74 8.08
C PHE A 232 -19.07 -1.61 9.19
N SER A 233 -18.25 -0.56 9.11
CA SER A 233 -17.40 -0.19 10.22
C SER A 233 -17.26 1.33 10.40
N LEU A 234 -16.92 1.70 11.63
CA LEU A 234 -16.48 3.05 12.00
C LEU A 234 -15.09 2.92 12.61
N SER A 235 -14.17 3.77 12.21
CA SER A 235 -12.77 3.69 12.63
C SER A 235 -12.19 5.05 13.00
N TYR A 236 -11.20 5.01 13.87
CA TYR A 236 -10.38 6.14 14.23
C TYR A 236 -8.92 5.70 14.29
N VAL A 237 -8.04 6.46 13.65
CA VAL A 237 -6.58 6.29 13.73
C VAL A 237 -5.95 7.61 14.16
N TRP A 238 -5.00 7.52 15.08
CA TRP A 238 -4.09 8.60 15.41
C TRP A 238 -2.67 8.09 15.16
N GLY A 239 -2.01 8.64 14.15
CA GLY A 239 -0.73 8.14 13.68
C GLY A 239 -0.09 9.07 12.65
N TYR A 240 0.96 8.59 12.02
CA TYR A 240 1.66 9.32 10.98
C TYR A 240 1.20 8.89 9.58
N ASP A 241 1.12 9.88 8.68
CA ASP A 241 1.11 9.60 7.25
C ASP A 241 2.45 8.97 6.86
N GLY A 242 2.41 7.86 6.15
CA GLY A 242 3.61 7.10 5.78
C GLY A 242 4.48 7.75 4.71
N LEU A 243 3.97 8.78 4.02
CA LEU A 243 4.71 9.50 2.98
C LEU A 243 5.27 10.83 3.53
N PRO A 244 6.56 11.13 3.30
CA PRO A 244 7.15 12.38 3.75
C PRO A 244 6.66 13.59 2.94
N PHE A 245 6.83 14.78 3.49
CA PHE A 245 6.59 16.06 2.82
C PHE A 245 7.67 17.07 3.20
N ALA A 246 7.94 18.04 2.31
CA ALA A 246 8.93 19.07 2.55
C ALA A 246 8.44 20.08 3.60
N THR A 247 9.26 20.32 4.63
CA THR A 247 9.03 21.34 5.65
C THR A 247 9.93 22.57 5.46
N ARG A 248 11.09 22.39 4.82
CA ARG A 248 12.02 23.47 4.49
C ARG A 248 12.75 23.15 3.21
N ASN A 249 12.87 24.15 2.32
CA ASN A 249 13.76 24.11 1.16
C ASN A 249 14.78 25.24 1.31
N THR A 250 16.06 24.90 1.33
CA THR A 250 17.16 25.88 1.36
C THR A 250 17.73 26.02 -0.03
N PHE A 251 17.67 27.22 -0.58
CA PHE A 251 18.15 27.56 -1.92
C PHE A 251 19.55 28.17 -1.81
N ILE A 252 20.54 27.56 -2.47
CA ILE A 252 21.95 27.94 -2.38
C ILE A 252 22.41 28.31 -3.79
N PRO A 253 22.83 29.59 -4.05
CA PRO A 253 23.32 29.99 -5.34
C PRO A 253 24.67 29.31 -5.64
N VAL A 254 24.83 28.82 -6.87
CA VAL A 254 26.07 28.17 -7.35
C VAL A 254 26.89 29.11 -8.22
N ASP A 255 26.20 29.89 -9.06
CA ASP A 255 26.83 30.82 -10.01
C ASP A 255 26.01 32.09 -10.21
N ALA A 256 26.57 33.01 -11.04
CA ALA A 256 25.91 34.28 -11.38
C ALA A 256 24.86 34.14 -12.49
N PHE A 257 24.67 32.95 -13.07
CA PHE A 257 23.77 32.70 -14.20
C PHE A 257 22.45 32.05 -13.77
N GLY A 258 22.21 31.95 -12.45
CA GLY A 258 20.97 31.39 -11.89
C GLY A 258 21.06 29.90 -11.50
N GLY A 259 22.23 29.28 -11.53
CA GLY A 259 22.47 27.95 -11.02
C GLY A 259 22.23 27.89 -9.51
N ILE A 260 21.40 26.95 -9.05
CA ILE A 260 21.10 26.77 -7.62
C ILE A 260 21.22 25.31 -7.21
N ASN A 261 21.65 25.10 -5.98
CA ASN A 261 21.44 23.84 -5.27
C ASN A 261 20.26 24.00 -4.32
N ILE A 262 19.46 22.94 -4.19
CA ILE A 262 18.34 22.88 -3.25
C ILE A 262 18.59 21.77 -2.25
N ASN A 263 18.51 22.13 -0.96
CA ASN A 263 18.52 21.16 0.13
C ASN A 263 17.15 21.16 0.79
N SER A 264 16.42 20.05 0.69
CA SER A 264 15.09 19.88 1.22
C SER A 264 15.09 19.12 2.55
N GLN A 265 14.39 19.64 3.54
CA GLN A 265 14.15 18.94 4.80
C GLN A 265 12.74 18.34 4.78
N LEU A 266 12.66 17.01 4.84
CA LEU A 266 11.42 16.26 4.81
C LEU A 266 11.02 15.80 6.23
N SER A 267 9.72 15.68 6.47
CA SER A 267 9.16 15.21 7.73
C SER A 267 7.86 14.41 7.48
N PHE A 268 7.29 13.86 8.53
CA PHE A 268 6.03 13.09 8.47
C PHE A 268 4.92 13.81 9.22
N LEU A 269 3.72 13.81 8.62
CA LEU A 269 2.53 14.43 9.16
C LEU A 269 1.85 13.51 10.17
N ARG A 270 1.64 13.99 11.39
CA ARG A 270 0.78 13.33 12.35
C ARG A 270 -0.67 13.78 12.16
N THR A 271 -1.60 12.81 12.12
CA THR A 271 -2.96 13.06 11.67
C THR A 271 -3.96 12.23 12.48
N HIS A 272 -5.11 12.81 12.78
CA HIS A 272 -6.31 12.09 13.19
C HIS A 272 -7.08 11.69 11.94
N ILE A 273 -7.48 10.43 11.83
CA ILE A 273 -8.23 9.91 10.69
C ILE A 273 -9.52 9.28 11.20
N LEU A 274 -10.65 9.81 10.78
CA LEU A 274 -11.97 9.26 11.06
C LEU A 274 -12.46 8.54 9.81
N GLY A 275 -12.73 7.25 9.91
CA GLY A 275 -13.13 6.41 8.79
C GLY A 275 -14.50 5.78 8.98
N ALA A 276 -15.18 5.57 7.87
CA ALA A 276 -16.37 4.73 7.78
C ALA A 276 -16.33 3.91 6.50
N ASP A 277 -16.72 2.66 6.56
CA ASP A 277 -16.83 1.79 5.41
C ASP A 277 -18.10 0.92 5.47
N MET A 278 -18.57 0.51 4.30
CA MET A 278 -19.67 -0.42 4.16
C MET A 278 -19.54 -1.30 2.92
N ALA A 279 -20.01 -2.54 3.03
CA ALA A 279 -20.16 -3.46 1.91
C ALA A 279 -21.48 -4.23 2.00
N THR A 280 -22.07 -4.52 0.83
CA THR A 280 -23.31 -5.30 0.75
C THR A 280 -23.40 -6.00 -0.62
N SER A 281 -24.33 -6.94 -0.73
CA SER A 281 -24.69 -7.58 -2.00
C SER A 281 -26.19 -7.45 -2.25
N ILE A 282 -26.57 -6.89 -3.39
CA ILE A 282 -27.97 -6.66 -3.78
C ILE A 282 -28.19 -7.18 -5.20
N GLY A 283 -29.06 -8.19 -5.36
CA GLY A 283 -29.42 -8.69 -6.68
C GLY A 283 -28.25 -9.24 -7.51
N GLY A 284 -27.20 -9.73 -6.84
CA GLY A 284 -25.98 -10.23 -7.48
C GLY A 284 -24.90 -9.16 -7.73
N PHE A 285 -25.20 -7.90 -7.43
CA PHE A 285 -24.19 -6.82 -7.41
C PHE A 285 -23.51 -6.78 -6.05
N GLY A 286 -22.17 -6.86 -6.02
CA GLY A 286 -21.38 -6.43 -4.88
C GLY A 286 -21.24 -4.91 -4.90
N LEU A 287 -21.46 -4.26 -3.76
CA LEU A 287 -21.36 -2.79 -3.61
C LEU A 287 -20.56 -2.47 -2.37
N TRP A 288 -19.68 -1.48 -2.46
CA TRP A 288 -18.90 -0.97 -1.32
C TRP A 288 -18.71 0.54 -1.40
N ALA A 289 -18.52 1.14 -0.24
CA ALA A 289 -18.17 2.54 -0.11
C ALA A 289 -17.29 2.73 1.12
N GLU A 290 -16.32 3.61 1.01
CA GLU A 290 -15.46 4.05 2.10
C GLU A 290 -15.27 5.55 2.09
N VAL A 291 -15.14 6.14 3.27
CA VAL A 291 -14.79 7.54 3.46
C VAL A 291 -13.86 7.69 4.65
N ALA A 292 -12.85 8.54 4.50
CA ALA A 292 -11.94 8.91 5.58
C ALA A 292 -11.71 10.42 5.61
N ALA A 293 -11.93 11.03 6.76
CA ALA A 293 -11.62 12.44 7.03
C ALA A 293 -10.26 12.54 7.73
N PHE A 294 -9.35 13.30 7.15
CA PHE A 294 -7.99 13.53 7.62
C PHE A 294 -7.89 14.89 8.27
N ILE A 295 -7.48 14.92 9.53
CA ILE A 295 -7.38 16.12 10.36
C ILE A 295 -5.92 16.21 10.84
N PRO A 296 -5.08 17.09 10.25
CA PRO A 296 -3.70 17.28 10.71
C PRO A 296 -3.63 17.76 12.16
N ASP A 297 -2.69 17.25 12.97
CA ASP A 297 -2.49 17.69 14.36
C ASP A 297 -2.13 19.17 14.48
N LYS A 298 -1.51 19.73 13.45
CA LYS A 298 -1.08 21.14 13.38
C LYS A 298 -1.04 21.61 11.94
N ASP A 299 -0.96 22.92 11.76
CA ASP A 299 -0.72 23.52 10.46
C ASP A 299 0.62 23.08 9.90
N ILE A 300 0.66 22.77 8.60
CA ILE A 300 1.84 22.37 7.88
C ILE A 300 2.30 23.53 7.03
N ILE A 301 3.48 24.05 7.39
CA ILE A 301 4.12 25.15 6.72
C ILE A 301 5.39 24.65 6.06
N MET A 302 5.59 25.01 4.79
CA MET A 302 6.84 24.85 4.08
C MET A 302 7.59 26.18 4.06
N THR A 303 8.80 26.19 4.57
CA THR A 303 9.66 27.38 4.58
C THR A 303 10.65 27.29 3.43
N ASN A 304 10.60 28.23 2.50
CA ASN A 304 11.62 28.42 1.46
C ASN A 304 12.66 29.43 1.98
N ASP A 305 13.90 28.99 2.16
CA ASP A 305 15.02 29.75 2.74
C ASP A 305 15.97 30.20 1.64
N PHE A 306 16.02 31.51 1.42
CA PHE A 306 16.86 32.19 0.44
C PHE A 306 18.02 32.94 1.11
N SER A 307 18.33 32.69 2.38
CA SER A 307 19.35 33.43 3.13
C SER A 307 20.73 33.37 2.50
N ALA A 308 21.05 32.31 1.77
CA ALA A 308 22.32 32.16 1.08
C ALA A 308 22.53 33.18 -0.08
N PHE A 309 21.44 33.75 -0.62
CA PHE A 309 21.53 34.85 -1.62
C PHE A 309 21.81 36.22 -0.98
N TYR A 310 21.60 36.33 0.34
CA TYR A 310 21.69 37.58 1.09
C TYR A 310 22.63 37.45 2.30
N PRO A 311 23.92 37.11 2.10
CA PRO A 311 24.83 36.80 3.23
C PRO A 311 25.07 37.96 4.17
N ALA A 312 24.80 39.20 3.73
CA ALA A 312 24.89 40.40 4.58
C ALA A 312 23.61 40.72 5.36
N SER A 313 22.53 39.96 5.19
CA SER A 313 21.28 40.18 5.92
C SER A 313 21.45 39.77 7.37
N PRO A 314 21.06 40.62 8.35
CA PRO A 314 21.14 40.26 9.77
C PRO A 314 20.04 39.29 10.23
N VAL A 315 19.05 39.04 9.37
CA VAL A 315 17.92 38.13 9.63
C VAL A 315 17.78 37.13 8.49
N PRO A 316 17.26 35.92 8.75
CA PRO A 316 16.97 34.95 7.69
C PRO A 316 16.00 35.52 6.65
N VAL A 317 16.26 35.26 5.39
CA VAL A 317 15.38 35.63 4.27
C VAL A 317 14.58 34.41 3.88
N THR A 318 13.37 34.28 4.43
CA THR A 318 12.50 33.12 4.24
C THR A 318 11.13 33.53 3.72
N VAL A 319 10.51 32.63 2.97
CA VAL A 319 9.13 32.70 2.52
C VAL A 319 8.39 31.45 2.99
N ASP A 320 7.37 31.66 3.80
CA ASP A 320 6.55 30.57 4.32
C ASP A 320 5.31 30.37 3.43
N SER A 321 5.02 29.10 3.11
CA SER A 321 3.83 28.69 2.39
C SER A 321 3.04 27.71 3.27
N LEU A 322 1.78 28.04 3.54
CA LEU A 322 0.87 27.16 4.28
C LEU A 322 0.41 26.04 3.33
N LEU A 323 0.79 24.79 3.59
CA LEU A 323 0.42 23.63 2.80
C LEU A 323 -0.90 23.02 3.24
N LEU A 324 -1.08 22.89 4.57
CA LEU A 324 -2.30 22.33 5.16
C LEU A 324 -2.65 23.09 6.42
N GLU A 325 -3.94 23.42 6.59
CA GLU A 325 -4.49 23.98 7.82
C GLU A 325 -5.09 22.86 8.68
N SER A 326 -4.71 22.81 9.95
CA SER A 326 -5.27 21.83 10.90
C SER A 326 -6.78 22.05 11.15
N SER A 327 -7.27 23.27 10.91
CA SER A 327 -8.69 23.63 10.99
C SER A 327 -9.52 23.22 9.76
N LYS A 328 -8.87 22.78 8.67
CA LYS A 328 -9.51 22.38 7.41
C LYS A 328 -9.24 20.90 7.13
N PRO A 329 -10.07 19.97 7.67
CA PRO A 329 -9.97 18.56 7.33
C PRO A 329 -10.24 18.36 5.85
N TYR A 330 -9.56 17.34 5.26
CA TYR A 330 -9.86 16.92 3.91
C TYR A 330 -10.37 15.48 3.90
N VAL A 331 -11.15 15.13 2.89
CA VAL A 331 -11.86 13.86 2.83
C VAL A 331 -11.44 13.08 1.58
N ARG A 332 -10.95 11.86 1.76
CA ARG A 332 -10.79 10.87 0.69
C ARG A 332 -11.91 9.87 0.76
N PHE A 333 -12.41 9.44 -0.38
CA PHE A 333 -13.45 8.40 -0.40
C PHE A 333 -13.37 7.54 -1.65
N VAL A 334 -13.98 6.36 -1.57
CA VAL A 334 -14.13 5.43 -2.68
C VAL A 334 -15.54 4.85 -2.68
N ILE A 335 -16.09 4.67 -3.87
CA ILE A 335 -17.35 3.96 -4.11
C ILE A 335 -17.12 3.00 -5.26
N GLY A 336 -17.53 1.76 -5.09
CA GLY A 336 -17.37 0.75 -6.13
C GLY A 336 -18.43 -0.31 -6.13
N GLY A 337 -18.40 -1.12 -7.15
CA GLY A 337 -19.24 -2.28 -7.27
C GLY A 337 -18.76 -3.25 -8.33
N ASP A 338 -19.22 -4.47 -8.21
CA ASP A 338 -18.92 -5.53 -9.15
C ASP A 338 -20.14 -6.37 -9.49
N TYR A 339 -20.03 -7.10 -10.60
CA TYR A 339 -21.07 -8.01 -11.05
C TYR A 339 -20.49 -9.23 -11.77
N ASN A 340 -20.91 -10.42 -11.35
CA ASN A 340 -20.61 -11.67 -12.01
C ASN A 340 -21.77 -12.07 -12.92
N PHE A 341 -21.54 -12.06 -14.22
CA PHE A 341 -22.55 -12.48 -15.22
C PHE A 341 -22.61 -14.01 -15.32
N SER A 342 -23.77 -14.54 -15.65
CA SER A 342 -23.98 -15.98 -15.84
C SER A 342 -23.14 -16.60 -16.98
N ASN A 343 -22.60 -15.80 -17.87
CA ASN A 343 -21.77 -16.20 -19.00
C ASN A 343 -20.26 -16.22 -18.68
N SER A 344 -19.88 -16.27 -17.41
CA SER A 344 -18.50 -16.23 -16.91
C SER A 344 -17.75 -14.92 -17.21
N SER A 345 -18.50 -13.83 -17.42
CA SER A 345 -17.92 -12.48 -17.45
C SER A 345 -18.01 -11.82 -16.08
N TYR A 346 -17.09 -10.93 -15.80
CA TYR A 346 -17.03 -10.13 -14.59
C TYR A 346 -16.78 -8.66 -14.94
N LEU A 347 -17.48 -7.77 -14.27
CA LEU A 347 -17.31 -6.32 -14.37
C LEU A 347 -17.08 -5.74 -12.98
N ASN A 348 -16.04 -4.92 -12.84
CA ASN A 348 -15.76 -4.13 -11.66
C ASN A 348 -15.63 -2.67 -12.08
N PHE A 349 -16.19 -1.78 -11.28
CA PHE A 349 -16.04 -0.34 -11.41
C PHE A 349 -15.80 0.29 -10.06
N GLN A 350 -14.89 1.25 -9.99
CA GLN A 350 -14.58 1.99 -8.77
C GLN A 350 -14.28 3.46 -9.09
N TYR A 351 -14.91 4.36 -8.36
CA TYR A 351 -14.57 5.78 -8.32
C TYR A 351 -13.90 6.10 -7.00
N MET A 352 -12.79 6.83 -7.06
CA MET A 352 -12.03 7.27 -5.90
C MET A 352 -11.74 8.76 -6.01
N HIS A 353 -11.88 9.49 -4.92
CA HIS A 353 -11.49 10.88 -4.75
C HIS A 353 -10.34 10.98 -3.78
N GLY A 354 -9.19 11.44 -4.26
CA GLY A 354 -7.95 11.57 -3.49
C GLY A 354 -7.09 10.29 -3.46
N PHE A 355 -5.87 10.39 -3.98
CA PHE A 355 -4.87 9.34 -3.93
C PHE A 355 -4.05 9.41 -2.62
N ILE A 356 -3.23 8.38 -2.36
CA ILE A 356 -2.51 8.23 -1.09
C ILE A 356 -1.51 9.35 -0.79
N ASN A 357 -0.93 9.99 -1.80
CA ASN A 357 0.02 11.11 -1.67
C ASN A 357 -0.66 12.49 -1.71
N GLU A 358 -1.94 12.57 -2.04
CA GLU A 358 -2.67 13.83 -2.17
C GLU A 358 -3.20 14.30 -0.82
N ARG A 359 -3.01 15.56 -0.49
CA ARG A 359 -3.37 16.17 0.80
C ARG A 359 -3.98 17.55 0.63
N GLY A 360 -5.02 17.84 1.44
CA GLY A 360 -5.77 19.09 1.38
C GLY A 360 -6.86 19.08 0.31
N GLU A 361 -7.97 19.75 0.60
CA GLU A 361 -9.19 19.73 -0.22
C GLU A 361 -8.96 20.15 -1.69
N GLY A 362 -8.09 21.13 -1.92
CA GLY A 362 -7.80 21.64 -3.28
C GLY A 362 -6.81 20.81 -4.10
N ASN A 363 -6.26 19.72 -3.54
CA ASN A 363 -5.21 18.92 -4.16
C ASN A 363 -5.61 17.45 -4.34
N LEU A 364 -6.89 17.12 -4.24
CA LEU A 364 -7.41 15.78 -4.42
C LEU A 364 -7.91 15.62 -5.85
N ASN A 365 -7.48 14.56 -6.51
CA ASN A 365 -7.85 14.23 -7.88
C ASN A 365 -8.91 13.12 -7.92
N ASP A 366 -9.52 12.95 -9.08
CA ASP A 366 -10.58 11.99 -9.32
C ASP A 366 -10.09 10.82 -10.18
N TYR A 367 -10.35 9.60 -9.71
CA TYR A 367 -9.87 8.36 -10.30
C TYR A 367 -11.04 7.43 -10.60
N PHE A 368 -11.16 7.00 -11.83
CA PHE A 368 -12.18 6.05 -12.28
C PHE A 368 -11.49 4.78 -12.76
N PHE A 369 -11.71 3.68 -12.06
CA PHE A 369 -11.15 2.39 -12.44
C PHE A 369 -12.24 1.49 -12.99
N VAL A 370 -11.90 0.72 -14.01
CA VAL A 370 -12.78 -0.28 -14.61
C VAL A 370 -11.99 -1.52 -14.96
N ARG A 371 -12.59 -2.68 -14.71
CA ARG A 371 -12.09 -3.97 -15.19
C ARG A 371 -13.27 -4.78 -15.72
N TYR A 372 -13.15 -5.22 -16.96
CA TYR A 372 -14.02 -6.23 -17.53
C TYR A 372 -13.19 -7.42 -17.94
N GLU A 373 -13.60 -8.62 -17.51
CA GLU A 373 -12.94 -9.85 -17.87
C GLU A 373 -13.93 -10.94 -18.26
N LYS A 374 -13.48 -11.87 -19.05
CA LYS A 374 -14.23 -13.06 -19.42
C LYS A 374 -13.36 -14.31 -19.32
N LYS A 375 -13.94 -15.37 -18.78
CA LYS A 375 -13.29 -16.67 -18.63
C LYS A 375 -13.80 -17.64 -19.72
N PHE A 376 -12.89 -18.46 -20.22
CA PHE A 376 -13.11 -19.45 -21.27
C PHE A 376 -12.52 -20.79 -20.87
N PHE A 377 -12.92 -21.87 -21.58
CA PHE A 377 -12.34 -23.22 -21.43
C PHE A 377 -12.36 -23.71 -19.98
N ASN A 378 -13.51 -23.69 -19.32
CA ASN A 378 -13.67 -24.03 -17.91
C ASN A 378 -12.72 -23.21 -17.02
N GLU A 379 -12.71 -21.91 -17.21
CA GLU A 379 -11.94 -20.92 -16.49
C GLU A 379 -10.40 -20.98 -16.68
N LYS A 380 -9.91 -21.85 -17.56
CA LYS A 380 -8.46 -21.95 -17.82
C LYS A 380 -7.87 -20.75 -18.53
N LEU A 381 -8.66 -20.07 -19.36
CA LEU A 381 -8.23 -18.84 -20.03
C LEU A 381 -9.07 -17.68 -19.54
N ARG A 382 -8.43 -16.65 -18.99
CA ARG A 382 -9.05 -15.38 -18.59
C ARG A 382 -8.53 -14.29 -19.52
N VAL A 383 -9.45 -13.55 -20.12
CA VAL A 383 -9.14 -12.41 -20.97
C VAL A 383 -9.79 -11.17 -20.36
N ALA A 384 -9.00 -10.19 -20.02
CA ALA A 384 -9.43 -8.88 -19.58
C ALA A 384 -9.07 -7.82 -20.64
N PRO A 385 -9.95 -7.61 -21.64
CA PRO A 385 -9.69 -6.64 -22.71
C PRO A 385 -9.78 -5.20 -22.23
N ILE A 386 -10.44 -4.95 -21.08
CA ILE A 386 -10.57 -3.65 -20.45
C ILE A 386 -10.09 -3.80 -19.00
N GLY A 387 -9.05 -3.06 -18.67
CA GLY A 387 -8.52 -2.88 -17.34
C GLY A 387 -7.80 -1.56 -17.26
N GLY A 388 -7.80 -0.91 -16.10
CA GLY A 388 -7.08 0.34 -15.88
C GLY A 388 -7.95 1.45 -15.31
N GLY A 389 -7.59 2.71 -15.61
CA GLY A 389 -8.26 3.86 -15.01
C GLY A 389 -8.18 5.12 -15.86
N PHE A 390 -9.06 6.04 -15.55
CA PHE A 390 -9.09 7.40 -16.06
C PHE A 390 -8.98 8.36 -14.89
N ILE A 391 -7.99 9.23 -14.93
CA ILE A 391 -7.66 10.17 -13.87
C ILE A 391 -7.94 11.59 -14.36
N VAL A 392 -8.56 12.42 -13.54
CA VAL A 392 -8.83 13.83 -13.82
C VAL A 392 -8.21 14.67 -12.70
N THR A 393 -7.29 15.56 -13.09
CA THR A 393 -6.60 16.46 -12.15
C THR A 393 -7.18 17.88 -12.15
N ASP A 394 -7.87 18.31 -13.22
CA ASP A 394 -8.63 19.56 -13.26
C ASP A 394 -9.85 19.43 -14.20
N TRP A 395 -11.05 19.42 -13.64
CA TRP A 395 -12.31 19.32 -14.37
C TRP A 395 -12.58 20.53 -15.30
N ASN A 396 -12.08 21.72 -14.95
CA ASN A 396 -12.29 22.92 -15.76
C ASN A 396 -11.46 22.90 -17.04
N LYS A 397 -10.37 22.12 -17.06
CA LYS A 397 -9.42 22.00 -18.17
C LYS A 397 -9.11 20.53 -18.48
N ILE A 398 -10.11 19.68 -18.48
CA ILE A 398 -9.96 18.23 -18.62
C ILE A 398 -9.16 17.80 -19.86
N LYS A 399 -9.20 18.56 -20.96
CA LYS A 399 -8.43 18.25 -22.19
C LYS A 399 -6.92 18.30 -22.00
N ASP A 400 -6.44 19.00 -20.99
CA ASP A 400 -5.03 19.18 -20.67
C ASP A 400 -4.66 18.60 -19.29
N ASN A 401 -5.64 18.05 -18.56
CA ASN A 401 -5.48 17.59 -17.17
C ASN A 401 -6.15 16.21 -16.96
N TYR A 402 -5.78 15.25 -17.78
CA TYR A 402 -6.22 13.85 -17.66
C TYR A 402 -5.05 12.88 -17.87
N THR A 403 -5.19 11.69 -17.32
CA THR A 403 -4.34 10.54 -17.61
C THR A 403 -5.21 9.31 -17.81
N LEU A 404 -4.94 8.53 -18.85
CA LEU A 404 -5.54 7.24 -19.14
C LEU A 404 -4.49 6.15 -18.84
N LEU A 405 -4.84 5.22 -17.98
CA LEU A 405 -4.08 3.98 -17.75
C LEU A 405 -4.89 2.83 -18.37
N PHE A 406 -4.36 2.16 -19.38
CA PHE A 406 -4.99 1.01 -20.02
C PHE A 406 -4.16 -0.25 -19.82
N VAL A 407 -4.73 -1.27 -19.16
CA VAL A 407 -4.05 -2.50 -18.78
C VAL A 407 -4.84 -3.74 -19.24
N PRO A 408 -4.79 -4.09 -20.53
CA PRO A 408 -5.34 -5.36 -21.02
C PRO A 408 -4.49 -6.54 -20.53
N GLU A 409 -5.15 -7.68 -20.28
CA GLU A 409 -4.50 -8.88 -19.76
C GLU A 409 -5.08 -10.15 -20.38
N VAL A 410 -4.21 -11.11 -20.66
CA VAL A 410 -4.56 -12.49 -20.93
C VAL A 410 -3.84 -13.38 -19.93
N ALA A 411 -4.58 -14.19 -19.18
CA ALA A 411 -4.02 -15.13 -18.21
C ALA A 411 -4.48 -16.55 -18.54
N TYR A 412 -3.53 -17.49 -18.44
CA TYR A 412 -3.76 -18.91 -18.71
C TYR A 412 -3.35 -19.74 -17.49
N GLN A 413 -4.32 -20.51 -16.99
CA GLN A 413 -4.14 -21.49 -15.92
C GLN A 413 -3.68 -22.81 -16.52
N ALA A 414 -2.37 -23.02 -16.60
CA ALA A 414 -1.80 -24.23 -17.21
C ALA A 414 -2.10 -25.49 -16.40
N THR A 415 -2.04 -25.40 -15.09
CA THR A 415 -2.48 -26.40 -14.10
C THR A 415 -3.16 -25.68 -12.94
N ASP A 416 -3.74 -26.42 -11.98
CA ASP A 416 -4.36 -25.84 -10.80
C ASP A 416 -3.40 -24.95 -9.99
N ASN A 417 -2.10 -25.13 -10.17
CA ASN A 417 -1.04 -24.48 -9.41
C ASN A 417 -0.22 -23.48 -10.24
N ILE A 418 -0.34 -23.47 -11.58
CA ILE A 418 0.50 -22.65 -12.48
C ILE A 418 -0.39 -21.71 -13.27
N GLU A 419 -0.20 -20.42 -13.06
CA GLU A 419 -0.79 -19.34 -13.86
C GLU A 419 0.30 -18.57 -14.62
N MET A 420 0.07 -18.31 -15.88
CA MET A 420 0.88 -17.42 -16.71
C MET A 420 0.02 -16.28 -17.19
N SER A 421 0.51 -15.04 -17.15
CA SER A 421 -0.20 -13.89 -17.70
C SER A 421 0.70 -13.03 -18.57
N LEU A 422 0.11 -12.46 -19.59
CA LEU A 422 0.69 -11.45 -20.45
C LEU A 422 -0.25 -10.24 -20.42
N SER A 423 0.28 -9.08 -20.07
CA SER A 423 -0.46 -7.81 -20.02
C SER A 423 0.39 -6.68 -20.57
N ALA A 424 -0.26 -5.60 -20.95
CA ALA A 424 0.42 -4.34 -21.25
C ALA A 424 -0.06 -3.28 -20.27
N ALA A 425 0.78 -2.31 -19.95
CA ALA A 425 0.36 -1.04 -19.36
C ALA A 425 0.65 0.06 -20.36
N ILE A 426 -0.38 0.76 -20.78
CA ILE A 426 -0.31 1.90 -21.71
C ILE A 426 -0.80 3.11 -20.95
N ILE A 427 0.04 4.13 -20.87
CA ILE A 427 -0.22 5.35 -20.11
C ILE A 427 -0.19 6.52 -21.06
N GLU A 428 -1.30 7.21 -21.17
CA GLU A 428 -1.47 8.34 -22.12
C GLU A 428 -2.18 9.49 -21.43
N GLY A 429 -1.70 10.70 -21.59
CA GLY A 429 -2.37 11.87 -21.03
C GLY A 429 -1.51 13.11 -20.96
N LYS A 430 -2.07 14.14 -20.34
CA LYS A 430 -1.44 15.44 -20.11
C LYS A 430 -1.56 15.89 -18.64
N GLY A 431 -2.15 15.04 -17.80
CA GLY A 431 -2.30 15.33 -16.38
C GLY A 431 -0.98 15.20 -15.63
N SER A 432 -0.85 15.97 -14.57
CA SER A 432 0.18 15.78 -13.55
C SER A 432 -0.20 14.66 -12.57
N GLY A 433 0.71 14.33 -11.65
CA GLY A 433 0.47 13.34 -10.60
C GLY A 433 1.00 11.95 -10.94
N VAL A 434 0.70 10.98 -10.07
CA VAL A 434 1.34 9.66 -10.04
C VAL A 434 1.42 8.96 -11.40
N PHE A 435 0.31 8.90 -12.11
CA PHE A 435 0.27 8.22 -13.41
C PHE A 435 0.64 9.15 -14.57
N GLY A 436 0.46 10.48 -14.42
CA GLY A 436 0.90 11.46 -15.40
C GLY A 436 2.42 11.50 -15.54
N ASN A 437 3.13 11.35 -14.43
CA ASN A 437 4.60 11.27 -14.41
C ASN A 437 5.15 10.00 -15.08
N LEU A 438 4.30 9.03 -15.38
CA LEU A 438 4.64 7.78 -16.06
C LEU A 438 4.18 7.72 -17.53
N ASN A 439 3.83 8.86 -18.13
CA ASN A 439 3.24 8.93 -19.47
C ASN A 439 4.10 8.30 -20.59
N ASP A 440 5.42 8.27 -20.43
CA ASP A 440 6.36 7.69 -21.41
C ASP A 440 6.79 6.25 -21.09
N TYR A 441 6.11 5.59 -20.13
CA TYR A 441 6.50 4.25 -19.64
C TYR A 441 5.51 3.16 -20.07
N ASP A 442 5.10 3.18 -21.33
CA ASP A 442 4.36 2.04 -21.90
C ASP A 442 5.19 0.77 -21.82
N MET A 443 4.57 -0.32 -21.35
CA MET A 443 5.31 -1.55 -21.10
C MET A 443 4.49 -2.81 -21.41
N LEU A 444 5.21 -3.88 -21.72
CA LEU A 444 4.71 -5.25 -21.75
C LEU A 444 5.15 -5.97 -20.49
N MET A 445 4.23 -6.74 -19.89
CA MET A 445 4.44 -7.42 -18.63
C MET A 445 4.15 -8.91 -18.78
N PHE A 446 5.08 -9.75 -18.38
CA PHE A 446 4.92 -11.21 -18.30
C PHE A 446 5.04 -11.66 -16.85
N LYS A 447 4.07 -12.46 -16.39
CA LYS A 447 4.11 -13.07 -15.07
C LYS A 447 3.90 -14.57 -15.15
N LEU A 448 4.71 -15.32 -14.40
CA LEU A 448 4.53 -16.73 -14.13
C LEU A 448 4.45 -16.94 -12.63
N LYS A 449 3.38 -17.59 -12.18
CA LYS A 449 3.17 -17.91 -10.78
C LYS A 449 2.92 -19.40 -10.60
N TYR A 450 3.68 -20.01 -9.70
CA TYR A 450 3.45 -21.37 -9.19
C TYR A 450 3.07 -21.28 -7.71
N SER A 451 1.96 -21.91 -7.31
CA SER A 451 1.48 -21.95 -5.91
C SER A 451 1.54 -23.39 -5.37
N PHE A 452 1.91 -23.57 -4.11
CA PHE A 452 2.04 -24.89 -3.47
C PHE A 452 1.56 -24.86 -2.00
#